data_38620598a69a04bd955d338c58a5a967
#
_entry.id   38620598a69a04bd955d338c58a5a967
#
_cell.length_a   1.000
_cell.length_b   1.000
_cell.length_c   1.000
_cell.angle_alpha   90.00
_cell.angle_beta   90.00
_cell.angle_gamma   90.00
#
_symmetry.space_group_name_H-M   'P 1'
#
loop_
_entity.id
_entity.type
_entity.pdbx_description
1 polymer ?
#
loop_
_entity_poly.entity_id
_entity_poly.type
_entity_poly.pdbx_seq_one_letter_code
_entity_poly.pdbx_strand_id
1 'polypeptide(L)'
;MRPYGFRVVTVTNAKCTLELPHKPALERPGGIINGPALMAAADCAMWLAIKARIGVDNDALTSELNTAFLSPAKGEHVYCTARILKMGKRRIYGVAECHGKKGKLFSHHTLTYVRAG
;
A
#
# COMPACT_ATOMS: atom_id res chain seq x y z
N MET A 1 -10.10 -5.47 -3.64
CA MET A 1 -10.13 -4.48 -2.55
C MET A 1 -11.06 -4.86 -1.43
N ARG A 2 -12.28 -5.25 -1.79
CA ARG A 2 -13.28 -5.60 -0.78
C ARG A 2 -12.88 -6.71 0.19
N PRO A 3 -12.15 -7.78 -0.25
CA PRO A 3 -11.77 -8.84 0.71
C PRO A 3 -10.96 -8.34 1.89
N TYR A 4 -10.19 -7.27 1.69
CA TYR A 4 -9.35 -6.70 2.75
C TYR A 4 -10.06 -5.63 3.56
N GLY A 5 -11.09 -4.99 3.00
CA GLY A 5 -11.81 -3.93 3.69
C GLY A 5 -10.99 -2.67 3.88
N PHE A 6 -10.12 -2.34 2.96
CA PHE A 6 -9.30 -1.12 3.04
C PHE A 6 -10.16 0.12 3.20
N ARG A 7 -9.72 1.04 4.04
CA ARG A 7 -10.34 2.35 4.20
C ARG A 7 -9.33 3.43 3.91
N VAL A 8 -9.74 4.43 3.10
CA VAL A 8 -8.87 5.56 2.78
C VAL A 8 -8.87 6.51 3.96
N VAL A 9 -7.68 6.85 4.46
CA VAL A 9 -7.51 7.83 5.52
C VAL A 9 -7.24 9.21 4.91
N THR A 10 -6.25 9.29 4.03
CA THR A 10 -5.93 10.54 3.31
C THR A 10 -5.42 10.22 1.92
N VAL A 11 -5.72 11.10 0.97
CA VAL A 11 -5.15 11.04 -0.38
C VAL A 11 -4.78 12.44 -0.81
N THR A 12 -3.55 12.59 -1.29
CA THR A 12 -3.10 13.81 -1.96
C THR A 12 -2.55 13.42 -3.33
N ASN A 13 -2.08 14.38 -4.12
CA ASN A 13 -1.55 14.08 -5.45
C ASN A 13 -0.14 13.44 -5.44
N ALA A 14 0.36 13.04 -4.28
CA ALA A 14 1.68 12.41 -4.17
C ALA A 14 1.72 11.33 -3.07
N LYS A 15 0.69 11.25 -2.23
CA LYS A 15 0.71 10.41 -1.04
C LYS A 15 -0.70 9.89 -0.73
N CYS A 16 -0.76 8.65 -0.28
CA CYS A 16 -2.02 8.05 0.17
C CYS A 16 -1.77 7.23 1.43
N THR A 17 -2.65 7.39 2.42
CA THR A 17 -2.65 6.53 3.60
C THR A 17 -3.95 5.76 3.63
N LEU A 18 -3.84 4.43 3.72
CA LEU A 18 -4.96 3.51 3.89
C LEU A 18 -4.92 2.91 5.29
N GLU A 19 -6.08 2.48 5.74
CA GLU A 19 -6.18 1.61 6.90
C GLU A 19 -6.62 0.23 6.44
N LEU A 20 -5.91 -0.80 6.92
CA LEU A 20 -6.32 -2.20 6.80
C LEU A 20 -6.86 -2.62 8.15
N PRO A 21 -8.19 -2.69 8.32
CA PRO A 21 -8.75 -3.10 9.61
C PRO A 21 -8.36 -4.53 9.93
N HIS A 22 -8.04 -4.78 11.19
CA HIS A 22 -7.70 -6.11 11.65
C HIS A 22 -8.91 -7.03 11.55
N LYS A 23 -8.75 -8.17 10.88
CA LYS A 23 -9.80 -9.18 10.74
C LYS A 23 -9.18 -10.56 10.92
N PRO A 24 -9.87 -11.47 11.63
CA PRO A 24 -9.36 -12.84 11.80
C PRO A 24 -9.05 -13.53 10.47
N ALA A 25 -9.85 -13.26 9.43
CA ALA A 25 -9.63 -13.85 8.10
C ALA A 25 -8.30 -13.45 7.46
N LEU A 26 -7.68 -12.37 7.92
CA LEU A 26 -6.40 -11.89 7.39
C LEU A 26 -5.21 -12.41 8.20
N GLU A 27 -5.46 -13.15 9.28
CA GLU A 27 -4.40 -13.65 10.13
C GLU A 27 -3.79 -14.93 9.59
N ARG A 28 -2.48 -15.04 9.77
CA ARG A 28 -1.79 -16.32 9.71
C ARG A 28 -1.74 -16.90 11.14
N PRO A 29 -1.33 -18.18 11.32
CA PRO A 29 -1.16 -18.74 12.67
C PRO A 29 -0.34 -17.82 13.57
N GLY A 30 -0.84 -17.61 14.80
CA GLY A 30 -0.22 -16.71 15.77
C GLY A 30 -0.86 -15.34 15.86
N GLY A 31 -1.97 -15.10 15.14
CA GLY A 31 -2.69 -13.82 15.20
C GLY A 31 -2.01 -12.68 14.47
N ILE A 32 -1.11 -13.00 13.55
CA ILE A 32 -0.33 -12.04 12.80
C ILE A 32 -0.96 -11.83 11.42
N ILE A 33 -1.11 -10.58 10.98
CA ILE A 33 -1.62 -10.27 9.65
C ILE A 33 -0.71 -10.90 8.60
N ASN A 34 -1.30 -11.59 7.62
CA ASN A 34 -0.52 -12.28 6.60
C ASN A 34 0.21 -11.31 5.68
N GLY A 35 1.37 -11.77 5.15
CA GLY A 35 2.21 -10.96 4.27
C GLY A 35 1.51 -10.47 3.02
N PRO A 36 0.76 -11.33 2.31
CA PRO A 36 0.01 -10.89 1.12
C PRO A 36 -0.95 -9.74 1.38
N ALA A 37 -1.57 -9.66 2.56
CA ALA A 37 -2.46 -8.55 2.91
C ALA A 37 -1.68 -7.24 3.01
N LEU A 38 -0.46 -7.27 3.56
CA LEU A 38 0.40 -6.09 3.62
C LEU A 38 0.85 -5.65 2.23
N MET A 39 1.17 -6.61 1.36
CA MET A 39 1.54 -6.32 -0.03
C MET A 39 0.37 -5.71 -0.79
N ALA A 40 -0.84 -6.23 -0.59
CA ALA A 40 -2.04 -5.69 -1.22
C ALA A 40 -2.33 -4.27 -0.73
N ALA A 41 -2.13 -3.99 0.55
CA ALA A 41 -2.31 -2.65 1.09
C ALA A 41 -1.34 -1.66 0.46
N ALA A 42 -0.07 -2.07 0.31
CA ALA A 42 0.95 -1.23 -0.30
C ALA A 42 0.61 -0.92 -1.76
N ASP A 43 0.21 -1.93 -2.51
CA ASP A 43 -0.14 -1.76 -3.93
C ASP A 43 -1.38 -0.89 -4.09
N CYS A 44 -2.39 -1.09 -3.27
CA CYS A 44 -3.61 -0.29 -3.30
C CYS A 44 -3.33 1.18 -2.94
N ALA A 45 -2.55 1.42 -1.90
CA ALA A 45 -2.21 2.79 -1.49
C ALA A 45 -1.45 3.52 -2.59
N MET A 46 -0.49 2.84 -3.23
CA MET A 46 0.27 3.43 -4.33
C MET A 46 -0.62 3.70 -5.53
N TRP A 47 -1.49 2.76 -5.88
CA TRP A 47 -2.42 2.93 -7.00
C TRP A 47 -3.32 4.16 -6.79
N LEU A 48 -3.83 4.35 -5.58
CA LEU A 48 -4.67 5.51 -5.28
C LEU A 48 -3.88 6.81 -5.34
N ALA A 49 -2.65 6.83 -4.84
CA ALA A 49 -1.79 8.02 -4.92
C ALA A 49 -1.52 8.39 -6.38
N ILE A 50 -1.27 7.40 -7.23
CA ILE A 50 -1.04 7.61 -8.65
C ILE A 50 -2.29 8.14 -9.32
N LYS A 51 -3.45 7.53 -9.07
CA LYS A 51 -4.72 7.98 -9.66
C LYS A 51 -5.09 9.40 -9.26
N ALA A 52 -4.80 9.77 -8.02
CA ALA A 52 -5.02 11.15 -7.57
C ALA A 52 -4.15 12.14 -8.33
N ARG A 53 -3.00 11.70 -8.83
CA ARG A 53 -2.04 12.54 -9.55
C ARG A 53 -2.32 12.65 -11.04
N ILE A 54 -2.63 11.51 -11.70
CA ILE A 54 -2.76 11.46 -13.17
C ILE A 54 -4.21 11.44 -13.63
N GLY A 55 -5.17 11.31 -12.72
CA GLY A 55 -6.58 11.26 -13.04
C GLY A 55 -7.10 9.86 -13.30
N VAL A 56 -8.42 9.70 -13.16
CA VAL A 56 -9.07 8.38 -13.26
C VAL A 56 -9.09 7.82 -14.67
N ASP A 57 -8.97 8.68 -15.68
CA ASP A 57 -9.00 8.24 -17.08
C ASP A 57 -7.66 7.74 -17.59
N ASN A 58 -6.61 7.95 -16.81
CA ASN A 58 -5.27 7.47 -17.14
C ASN A 58 -4.99 6.21 -16.36
N ASP A 59 -4.26 5.29 -16.95
CA ASP A 59 -4.01 4.00 -16.34
C ASP A 59 -2.54 3.74 -16.10
N ALA A 60 -2.28 2.95 -15.08
CA ALA A 60 -0.95 2.51 -14.73
C ALA A 60 -1.06 1.13 -14.10
N LEU A 61 -0.10 0.26 -14.45
CA LEU A 61 -0.09 -1.12 -14.00
C LEU A 61 1.15 -1.38 -13.17
N THR A 62 1.01 -2.14 -12.09
CA THR A 62 2.14 -2.56 -11.28
C THR A 62 3.05 -3.46 -12.10
N SER A 63 4.30 -3.06 -12.25
CA SER A 63 5.29 -3.89 -12.93
C SER A 63 6.24 -4.56 -11.96
N GLU A 64 6.43 -3.97 -10.78
CA GLU A 64 7.34 -4.53 -9.79
C GLU A 64 6.93 -4.11 -8.40
N LEU A 65 6.97 -5.05 -7.48
CA LEU A 65 6.71 -4.82 -6.06
C LEU A 65 7.72 -5.62 -5.26
N ASN A 66 8.55 -4.92 -4.48
CA ASN A 66 9.51 -5.55 -3.59
C ASN A 66 9.11 -5.27 -2.15
N THR A 67 9.18 -6.28 -1.31
CA THR A 67 8.71 -6.18 0.07
C THR A 67 9.78 -6.65 1.04
N ALA A 68 10.00 -5.87 2.09
CA ALA A 68 10.75 -6.29 3.25
C ALA A 68 9.77 -6.36 4.43
N PHE A 69 9.65 -7.54 5.04
CA PHE A 69 8.84 -7.72 6.25
C PHE A 69 9.75 -7.48 7.45
N LEU A 70 9.39 -6.53 8.30
CA LEU A 70 10.27 -6.04 9.34
C LEU A 70 9.83 -6.43 10.75
N SER A 71 8.52 -6.42 11.02
CA SER A 71 7.99 -6.88 12.30
C SER A 71 6.55 -7.33 12.15
N PRO A 72 6.08 -8.23 13.03
CA PRO A 72 4.72 -8.75 12.92
C PRO A 72 3.67 -7.72 13.32
N ALA A 73 2.58 -7.64 12.54
CA ALA A 73 1.41 -6.86 12.89
C ALA A 73 0.44 -7.78 13.61
N LYS A 74 0.39 -7.70 14.93
CA LYS A 74 -0.38 -8.60 15.76
C LYS A 74 -1.44 -7.86 16.56
N GLY A 75 -2.70 -8.23 16.35
CA GLY A 75 -3.81 -7.71 17.16
C GLY A 75 -4.10 -6.24 16.98
N GLU A 76 -3.66 -5.60 15.90
CA GLU A 76 -3.88 -4.16 15.71
C GLU A 76 -4.18 -3.83 14.27
N HIS A 77 -4.79 -2.67 14.07
CA HIS A 77 -5.01 -2.15 12.72
C HIS A 77 -3.69 -1.78 12.08
N VAL A 78 -3.61 -1.96 10.77
CA VAL A 78 -2.43 -1.60 10.01
C VAL A 78 -2.75 -0.39 9.15
N TYR A 79 -1.85 0.57 9.12
CA TYR A 79 -1.93 1.71 8.21
C TYR A 79 -0.87 1.53 7.14
N CYS A 80 -1.19 1.91 5.93
CA CYS A 80 -0.21 1.87 4.84
C CYS A 80 -0.14 3.24 4.20
N THR A 81 1.06 3.81 4.19
CA THR A 81 1.31 5.12 3.59
C THR A 81 2.20 4.92 2.38
N ALA A 82 1.69 5.31 1.22
CA ALA A 82 2.44 5.27 -0.04
C ALA A 82 2.79 6.67 -0.47
N ARG A 83 4.00 6.85 -1.02
CA ARG A 83 4.47 8.12 -1.54
C ARG A 83 5.08 7.92 -2.91
N ILE A 84 4.72 8.78 -3.86
CA ILE A 84 5.34 8.81 -5.17
C ILE A 84 6.67 9.53 -5.06
N LEU A 85 7.74 8.88 -5.46
CA LEU A 85 9.09 9.46 -5.47
C LEU A 85 9.44 10.04 -6.83
N LYS A 86 9.01 9.40 -7.91
CA LYS A 86 9.26 9.89 -9.25
C LYS A 86 8.08 9.58 -10.16
N MET A 87 7.57 10.61 -10.78
CA MET A 87 6.50 10.53 -11.78
C MET A 87 7.12 10.69 -13.16
N GLY A 88 7.55 9.57 -13.76
CA GLY A 88 8.13 9.59 -15.09
C GLY A 88 7.07 9.53 -16.18
N LYS A 89 7.50 9.69 -17.42
CA LYS A 89 6.60 9.60 -18.57
C LYS A 89 6.05 8.20 -18.75
N ARG A 90 6.86 7.19 -18.51
CA ARG A 90 6.47 5.77 -18.67
C ARG A 90 6.40 5.04 -17.35
N ARG A 91 7.30 5.37 -16.42
CA ARG A 91 7.41 4.67 -15.15
C ARG A 91 7.20 5.60 -14.01
N ILE A 92 6.50 5.09 -13.01
CA ILE A 92 6.26 5.78 -11.76
C ILE A 92 6.88 4.94 -10.66
N TYR A 93 7.70 5.55 -9.82
CA TYR A 93 8.38 4.85 -8.76
C TYR A 93 7.99 5.45 -7.41
N GLY A 94 7.73 4.58 -6.44
CA GLY A 94 7.37 5.03 -5.13
C GLY A 94 7.69 4.02 -4.05
N VAL A 95 7.43 4.42 -2.82
CA VAL A 95 7.60 3.57 -1.64
C VAL A 95 6.29 3.55 -0.87
N ALA A 96 6.05 2.45 -0.18
CA ALA A 96 4.91 2.31 0.71
C ALA A 96 5.37 1.60 1.97
N GLU A 97 4.84 2.04 3.11
CA GLU A 97 5.18 1.44 4.39
C GLU A 97 3.92 1.08 5.14
N CYS A 98 3.86 -0.16 5.63
CA CYS A 98 2.80 -0.58 6.52
C CYS A 98 3.28 -0.39 7.94
N HIS A 99 2.47 0.30 8.75
CA HIS A 99 2.87 0.69 10.09
C HIS A 99 1.67 0.66 11.04
N GLY A 100 1.96 0.65 12.33
CA GLY A 100 0.94 0.75 13.36
C GLY A 100 0.54 2.20 13.57
N LYS A 101 -0.47 2.39 14.43
CA LYS A 101 -1.00 3.72 14.75
C LYS A 101 0.08 4.62 15.35
N LYS A 102 1.03 4.04 16.10
CA LYS A 102 2.12 4.78 16.75
C LYS A 102 3.39 4.82 15.91
N GLY A 103 3.32 4.35 14.68
CA GLY A 103 4.45 4.43 13.76
C GLY A 103 5.36 3.22 13.71
N LYS A 104 5.07 2.16 14.48
CA LYS A 104 5.87 0.94 14.39
C LYS A 104 5.81 0.38 12.97
N LEU A 105 6.97 0.14 12.37
CA LEU A 105 7.07 -0.29 10.99
C LEU A 105 6.93 -1.81 10.87
N PHE A 106 5.92 -2.26 10.11
CA PHE A 106 5.68 -3.68 9.87
C PHE A 106 6.30 -4.16 8.57
N SER A 107 6.23 -3.36 7.52
CA SER A 107 6.80 -3.71 6.23
C SER A 107 7.16 -2.47 5.44
N HIS A 108 8.10 -2.64 4.53
CA HIS A 108 8.54 -1.59 3.61
C HIS A 108 8.49 -2.14 2.21
N HIS A 109 7.93 -1.36 1.29
CA HIS A 109 7.74 -1.78 -0.10
C HIS A 109 8.28 -0.75 -1.05
N THR A 110 8.88 -1.20 -2.14
CA THR A 110 9.18 -0.35 -3.27
C THR A 110 8.31 -0.81 -4.44
N LEU A 111 7.76 0.12 -5.18
CA LEU A 111 6.83 -0.18 -6.26
C LEU A 111 7.19 0.59 -7.52
N THR A 112 7.12 -0.11 -8.64
CA THR A 112 7.24 0.50 -9.95
C THR A 112 5.95 0.23 -10.70
N TYR A 113 5.39 1.29 -11.26
CA TYR A 113 4.22 1.21 -12.15
C TYR A 113 4.63 1.63 -13.54
N VAL A 114 4.00 1.02 -14.52
CA VAL A 114 4.17 1.39 -15.93
C VAL A 114 2.88 2.05 -16.39
N ARG A 115 2.99 3.23 -16.98
CA ARG A 115 1.85 3.97 -17.49
C ARG A 115 1.39 3.34 -18.79
N ALA A 116 0.09 3.11 -18.89
CA ALA A 116 -0.53 2.55 -20.08
C ALA A 116 -0.74 3.66 -21.11
N GLY A 117 -0.36 3.40 -22.31
CA GLY A 117 -0.53 4.33 -23.42
C GLY A 117 0.58 5.35 -23.48
#